data_6dd9069e6bb9f04bc5c2a26483746347
#
_entry.id   6dd9069e6bb9f04bc5c2a26483746347
#
_cell.length_a   1.000
_cell.length_b   1.000
_cell.length_c   1.000
_cell.angle_alpha   90.00
_cell.angle_beta   90.00
_cell.angle_gamma   90.00
#
_symmetry.space_group_name_H-M   'P 1'
#
loop_
_entity.id
_entity.type
_entity.pdbx_description
1 polymer ?
#
loop_
_entity_poly.entity_id
_entity_poly.type
_entity_poly.pdbx_seq_one_letter_code
_entity_poly.pdbx_strand_id
1 'polypeptide(L)'
;MKMLQKLRKSLAMAIAVIAVSFGAQAQVGSGNTWYIMGKYVWSPPYPQGSFEYTEYVGDVTTINGLDYNEIYTLTDGVSELAGAYRLEDEYVFFCKWNAGANDYEEEVLMYDYSLTEGDFFNDDSDNPMQVTEVSYITDELGVQRKQISFIYVGVENETEFWIEGVGSSRGFLNVGICEPTAEGAMFYLLCFHENENEIIYLNPEYNTCDIDDIEENSVENGMSLFPNPANESVKIVNDDNVCVNGIELTDVFGRMVMSVSGGDEINVSELPAGNYLVRIITNDAVISKKLFVRR
;
A
#
# COMPACT_ATOMS: atom_id res chain seq x y z
N MET A 1 -66.54 -8.87 -3.68
CA MET A 1 -65.63 -9.99 -3.98
C MET A 1 -64.52 -9.62 -4.99
N LYS A 2 -64.44 -8.36 -5.48
CA LYS A 2 -63.37 -7.87 -6.38
C LYS A 2 -62.27 -7.02 -5.69
N MET A 3 -62.45 -6.71 -4.41
CA MET A 3 -61.51 -5.84 -3.65
C MET A 3 -60.45 -6.61 -2.89
N LEU A 4 -60.68 -7.90 -2.60
CA LEU A 4 -59.76 -8.78 -1.91
C LEU A 4 -58.69 -9.45 -2.80
N GLN A 5 -58.87 -9.39 -4.15
CA GLN A 5 -57.89 -9.93 -5.09
C GLN A 5 -56.79 -8.94 -5.47
N LYS A 6 -57.00 -7.62 -5.21
CA LYS A 6 -55.98 -6.60 -5.45
C LYS A 6 -54.93 -6.49 -4.32
N LEU A 7 -55.30 -6.91 -3.09
CA LEU A 7 -54.35 -6.91 -1.97
C LEU A 7 -53.38 -8.12 -1.95
N ARG A 8 -53.71 -9.18 -2.70
CA ARG A 8 -52.83 -10.36 -2.79
C ARG A 8 -51.72 -10.26 -3.85
N LYS A 9 -51.78 -9.30 -4.73
CA LYS A 9 -50.73 -9.07 -5.76
C LYS A 9 -49.67 -8.04 -5.36
N SER A 10 -49.89 -7.28 -4.28
CA SER A 10 -48.95 -6.32 -3.77
C SER A 10 -48.04 -6.87 -2.63
N LEU A 11 -48.30 -8.11 -2.21
CA LEU A 11 -47.54 -8.73 -1.11
C LEU A 11 -46.50 -9.78 -1.59
N ALA A 12 -46.34 -9.93 -2.92
CA ALA A 12 -45.42 -10.90 -3.49
C ALA A 12 -44.20 -10.25 -4.19
N MET A 13 -43.99 -8.95 -3.97
CA MET A 13 -42.88 -8.23 -4.62
C MET A 13 -42.05 -7.38 -3.62
N ALA A 14 -42.10 -7.77 -2.36
CA ALA A 14 -41.33 -7.11 -1.28
C ALA A 14 -40.44 -8.11 -0.49
N ILE A 15 -40.01 -9.19 -1.16
CA ILE A 15 -39.00 -10.11 -0.57
C ILE A 15 -37.99 -10.39 -1.67
N ALA A 16 -37.08 -9.50 -1.86
CA ALA A 16 -35.76 -9.73 -2.44
C ALA A 16 -35.02 -8.39 -2.60
N VAL A 17 -34.73 -7.69 -1.55
CA VAL A 17 -33.51 -6.89 -1.37
C VAL A 17 -33.35 -6.75 0.15
N ILE A 18 -33.02 -7.83 0.81
CA ILE A 18 -32.12 -7.70 1.93
C ILE A 18 -30.76 -7.76 1.24
N ALA A 19 -30.34 -6.65 0.69
CA ALA A 19 -28.95 -6.39 0.52
C ALA A 19 -28.38 -6.45 1.95
N VAL A 20 -27.63 -7.49 2.19
CA VAL A 20 -26.83 -7.63 3.38
C VAL A 20 -25.82 -6.50 3.27
N SER A 21 -26.13 -5.38 3.87
CA SER A 21 -25.13 -4.41 4.27
C SER A 21 -24.34 -5.03 5.41
N PHE A 22 -23.49 -6.00 5.10
CA PHE A 22 -22.34 -6.32 5.91
C PHE A 22 -21.26 -5.33 5.48
N GLY A 23 -21.51 -4.07 5.81
CA GLY A 23 -20.56 -3.01 5.63
C GLY A 23 -19.64 -2.93 6.82
N ALA A 24 -18.42 -2.61 6.53
CA ALA A 24 -17.51 -1.74 7.25
C ALA A 24 -17.31 -1.93 8.76
N GLN A 25 -17.41 -3.13 9.29
CA GLN A 25 -16.96 -3.40 10.66
C GLN A 25 -15.53 -3.96 10.75
N ALA A 26 -14.83 -4.06 9.63
CA ALA A 26 -13.51 -4.71 9.57
C ALA A 26 -12.34 -3.85 10.10
N GLN A 27 -12.56 -2.59 10.45
CA GLN A 27 -11.48 -1.71 10.91
C GLN A 27 -11.30 -1.66 12.43
N VAL A 28 -12.03 -2.43 13.19
CA VAL A 28 -12.03 -2.36 14.65
C VAL A 28 -11.40 -3.61 15.24
N GLY A 29 -10.08 -3.76 15.08
CA GLY A 29 -9.33 -4.84 15.69
C GLY A 29 -7.93 -4.39 16.09
N SER A 30 -7.50 -4.69 17.30
CA SER A 30 -6.08 -4.69 17.64
C SER A 30 -5.36 -5.62 16.65
N GLY A 31 -4.30 -5.14 16.00
CA GLY A 31 -3.53 -5.93 15.03
C GLY A 31 -3.67 -5.49 13.57
N ASN A 32 -4.54 -4.53 13.25
CA ASN A 32 -4.59 -3.94 11.91
C ASN A 32 -3.34 -3.12 11.66
N THR A 33 -2.68 -3.36 10.51
CA THR A 33 -1.40 -2.72 10.17
C THR A 33 -1.37 -2.32 8.71
N TRP A 34 -1.01 -1.08 8.44
CA TRP A 34 -0.74 -0.52 7.11
C TRP A 34 0.77 -0.37 6.93
N TYR A 35 1.28 -0.88 5.83
CA TYR A 35 2.68 -0.76 5.43
C TYR A 35 2.78 0.32 4.35
N ILE A 36 3.52 1.37 4.62
CA ILE A 36 3.56 2.57 3.79
C ILE A 36 4.99 2.86 3.35
N MET A 37 5.14 3.17 2.08
CA MET A 37 6.36 3.74 1.51
C MET A 37 6.19 5.24 1.35
N GLY A 38 7.14 6.02 1.88
CA GLY A 38 7.33 7.41 1.53
C GLY A 38 8.44 7.55 0.49
N LYS A 39 8.20 8.26 -0.61
CA LYS A 39 9.19 8.56 -1.65
C LYS A 39 9.46 10.06 -1.68
N TYR A 40 10.73 10.45 -1.48
CA TYR A 40 11.13 11.84 -1.58
C TYR A 40 11.06 12.31 -3.05
N VAL A 41 10.36 13.42 -3.29
CA VAL A 41 10.17 14.02 -4.62
C VAL A 41 11.00 15.30 -4.81
N TRP A 42 12.10 15.41 -4.11
CA TRP A 42 12.94 16.60 -4.12
C TRP A 42 14.01 16.54 -5.21
N SER A 43 14.39 17.72 -5.69
CA SER A 43 15.57 17.86 -6.58
C SER A 43 16.85 18.02 -5.75
N PRO A 44 18.02 17.52 -6.21
CA PRO A 44 19.28 17.74 -5.52
C PRO A 44 19.49 19.22 -5.15
N PRO A 45 20.04 19.55 -3.97
CA PRO A 45 20.87 18.68 -3.08
C PRO A 45 20.11 17.98 -1.93
N TYR A 46 18.80 17.90 -1.97
CA TYR A 46 17.99 17.30 -0.90
C TYR A 46 18.02 15.77 -0.95
N PRO A 47 17.62 15.10 0.16
CA PRO A 47 17.58 13.65 0.20
C PRO A 47 16.80 13.06 -0.98
N GLN A 48 17.32 12.00 -1.55
CA GLN A 48 16.67 11.18 -2.57
C GLN A 48 16.42 9.80 -1.97
N GLY A 49 15.48 9.05 -2.54
CA GLY A 49 15.18 7.70 -2.12
C GLY A 49 13.81 7.55 -1.49
N SER A 50 13.59 6.42 -0.90
CA SER A 50 12.36 6.05 -0.19
C SER A 50 12.66 5.64 1.24
N PHE A 51 11.63 5.66 2.06
CA PHE A 51 11.64 5.18 3.43
C PHE A 51 10.34 4.44 3.71
N GLU A 52 10.35 3.55 4.68
CA GLU A 52 9.18 2.83 5.15
C GLU A 52 8.76 3.26 6.52
N TYR A 53 7.49 3.15 6.77
CA TYR A 53 6.92 3.14 8.09
C TYR A 53 5.63 2.31 8.10
N THR A 54 5.20 1.92 9.27
CA THR A 54 3.91 1.28 9.46
C THR A 54 2.98 2.14 10.31
N GLU A 55 1.69 2.06 10.02
CA GLU A 55 0.63 2.54 10.89
C GLU A 55 -0.05 1.30 11.47
N TYR A 56 -0.30 1.27 12.77
CA TYR A 56 -0.95 0.12 13.41
C TYR A 56 -1.91 0.54 14.52
N VAL A 57 -2.92 -0.28 14.72
CA VAL A 57 -3.95 -0.07 15.75
C VAL A 57 -3.46 -0.60 17.09
N GLY A 58 -3.53 0.27 18.11
CA GLY A 58 -3.21 -0.04 19.49
C GLY A 58 -4.44 -0.31 20.36
N ASP A 59 -4.41 0.25 21.57
CA ASP A 59 -5.47 0.09 22.54
C ASP A 59 -6.68 0.99 22.27
N VAL A 60 -7.78 0.73 22.96
CA VAL A 60 -8.96 1.59 22.95
C VAL A 60 -8.82 2.67 24.00
N THR A 61 -9.12 3.91 23.64
CA THR A 61 -9.17 5.07 24.52
C THR A 61 -10.55 5.71 24.52
N THR A 62 -10.92 6.43 25.57
CA THR A 62 -12.20 7.14 25.64
C THR A 62 -11.97 8.65 25.56
N ILE A 63 -12.50 9.30 24.53
CA ILE A 63 -12.42 10.75 24.33
C ILE A 63 -13.85 11.31 24.39
N ASN A 64 -14.10 12.25 25.27
CA ASN A 64 -15.43 12.87 25.47
C ASN A 64 -16.60 11.89 25.64
N GLY A 65 -16.34 10.70 26.22
CA GLY A 65 -17.34 9.66 26.48
C GLY A 65 -17.64 8.72 25.29
N LEU A 66 -16.87 8.83 24.21
CA LEU A 66 -16.90 7.90 23.07
C LEU A 66 -15.61 7.08 23.03
N ASP A 67 -15.70 5.85 22.55
CA ASP A 67 -14.55 4.95 22.43
C ASP A 67 -13.90 5.10 21.06
N TYR A 68 -12.57 5.20 21.06
CA TYR A 68 -11.70 5.33 19.89
C TYR A 68 -10.60 4.29 19.92
N ASN A 69 -10.17 3.84 18.76
CA ASN A 69 -8.98 3.01 18.60
C ASN A 69 -7.76 3.92 18.43
N GLU A 70 -6.76 3.78 19.28
CA GLU A 70 -5.50 4.49 19.10
C GLU A 70 -4.77 3.98 17.86
N ILE A 71 -4.11 4.89 17.15
CA ILE A 71 -3.29 4.55 15.99
C ILE A 71 -1.89 5.12 16.18
N TYR A 72 -0.90 4.29 15.91
CA TYR A 72 0.51 4.57 16.08
C TYR A 72 1.22 4.52 14.74
N THR A 73 2.28 5.29 14.61
CA THR A 73 3.28 5.14 13.54
C THR A 73 4.51 4.46 14.10
N LEU A 74 5.12 3.57 13.33
CA LEU A 74 6.38 2.90 13.64
C LEU A 74 7.39 3.18 12.53
N THR A 75 8.46 3.90 12.87
CA THR A 75 9.55 4.24 11.94
C THR A 75 10.88 3.93 12.63
N ASP A 76 11.75 3.17 11.97
CA ASP A 76 13.07 2.78 12.50
C ASP A 76 13.03 2.16 13.92
N GLY A 77 11.95 1.40 14.20
CA GLY A 77 11.76 0.77 15.51
C GLY A 77 11.25 1.71 16.60
N VAL A 78 10.96 2.96 16.30
CA VAL A 78 10.35 3.95 17.21
C VAL A 78 8.86 4.05 16.96
N SER A 79 8.07 3.75 17.97
CA SER A 79 6.62 3.87 17.94
C SER A 79 6.16 5.21 18.53
N GLU A 80 5.29 5.93 17.82
CA GLU A 80 4.72 7.19 18.24
C GLU A 80 3.19 7.17 18.09
N LEU A 81 2.47 7.67 19.09
CA LEU A 81 1.02 7.84 19.03
C LEU A 81 0.70 8.96 18.04
N ALA A 82 0.00 8.62 16.95
CA ALA A 82 -0.43 9.57 15.93
C ALA A 82 -1.79 10.20 16.25
N GLY A 83 -2.69 9.43 16.88
CA GLY A 83 -4.04 9.86 17.22
C GLY A 83 -4.94 8.69 17.57
N ALA A 84 -6.24 8.94 17.48
CA ALA A 84 -7.24 7.89 17.70
C ALA A 84 -8.43 8.09 16.75
N TYR A 85 -9.01 6.99 16.27
CA TYR A 85 -10.13 7.02 15.34
C TYR A 85 -11.32 6.18 15.84
N ARG A 86 -12.50 6.54 15.37
CA ARG A 86 -13.72 5.77 15.56
C ARG A 86 -14.51 5.67 14.26
N LEU A 87 -15.34 4.64 14.19
CA LEU A 87 -16.26 4.40 13.09
C LEU A 87 -17.67 4.73 13.51
N GLU A 88 -18.43 5.34 12.62
CA GLU A 88 -19.86 5.56 12.78
C GLU A 88 -20.54 5.40 11.41
N ASP A 89 -21.22 4.28 11.18
CA ASP A 89 -21.78 3.89 9.90
C ASP A 89 -20.72 3.90 8.76
N GLU A 90 -20.86 4.78 7.78
CA GLU A 90 -19.94 4.94 6.63
C GLU A 90 -18.88 6.04 6.87
N TYR A 91 -18.75 6.54 8.10
CA TYR A 91 -17.84 7.65 8.44
C TYR A 91 -16.72 7.18 9.35
N VAL A 92 -15.52 7.71 9.11
CA VAL A 92 -14.37 7.57 10.01
C VAL A 92 -14.03 8.94 10.57
N PHE A 93 -14.06 9.04 11.88
CA PHE A 93 -13.67 10.23 12.62
C PHE A 93 -12.30 10.04 13.25
N PHE A 94 -11.52 11.11 13.34
CA PHE A 94 -10.16 11.08 13.85
C PHE A 94 -9.88 12.25 14.79
N CYS A 95 -9.20 11.97 15.90
CA CYS A 95 -8.63 12.94 16.83
C CYS A 95 -7.11 12.82 16.78
N LYS A 96 -6.41 13.85 16.30
CA LYS A 96 -4.96 13.86 16.25
C LYS A 96 -4.37 13.94 17.66
N TRP A 97 -3.26 13.24 17.91
CA TRP A 97 -2.52 13.38 19.15
C TRP A 97 -1.64 14.63 19.14
N ASN A 98 -1.77 15.48 20.15
CA ASN A 98 -0.93 16.65 20.38
C ASN A 98 0.07 16.37 21.52
N ALA A 99 1.26 15.93 21.18
CA ALA A 99 2.30 15.59 22.15
C ALA A 99 2.70 16.79 23.04
N GLY A 100 2.61 18.02 22.52
CA GLY A 100 2.93 19.24 23.27
C GLY A 100 1.90 19.58 24.34
N ALA A 101 0.64 19.29 24.09
CA ALA A 101 -0.46 19.44 25.03
C ALA A 101 -0.67 18.18 25.88
N ASN A 102 -0.15 17.04 25.46
CA ASN A 102 -0.39 15.70 26.00
C ASN A 102 -1.90 15.40 26.03
N ASP A 103 -2.59 15.69 24.91
CA ASP A 103 -4.04 15.56 24.77
C ASP A 103 -4.40 15.35 23.29
N TYR A 104 -5.63 14.93 23.03
CA TYR A 104 -6.18 14.80 21.68
C TYR A 104 -6.74 16.15 21.18
N GLU A 105 -6.55 16.43 19.90
CA GLU A 105 -7.16 17.57 19.21
C GLU A 105 -8.66 17.32 18.98
N GLU A 106 -9.38 18.33 18.49
CA GLU A 106 -10.80 18.20 18.14
C GLU A 106 -11.01 17.14 17.05
N GLU A 107 -12.12 16.41 17.16
CA GLU A 107 -12.52 15.39 16.20
C GLU A 107 -12.78 16.01 14.83
N VAL A 108 -12.24 15.36 13.79
CA VAL A 108 -12.49 15.72 12.39
C VAL A 108 -13.00 14.50 11.62
N LEU A 109 -13.80 14.73 10.57
CA LEU A 109 -14.17 13.70 9.61
C LEU A 109 -12.97 13.38 8.73
N MET A 110 -12.50 12.13 8.78
CA MET A 110 -11.33 11.68 8.03
C MET A 110 -11.72 10.97 6.73
N TYR A 111 -12.74 10.09 6.78
CA TYR A 111 -13.30 9.41 5.62
C TYR A 111 -14.82 9.48 5.61
N ASP A 112 -15.38 9.62 4.42
CA ASP A 112 -16.80 9.54 4.13
C ASP A 112 -17.02 8.52 3.00
N TYR A 113 -17.37 7.29 3.37
CA TYR A 113 -17.68 6.24 2.41
C TYR A 113 -19.09 6.31 1.86
N SER A 114 -19.94 7.29 2.26
CA SER A 114 -21.26 7.53 1.69
C SER A 114 -21.22 8.28 0.35
N LEU A 115 -20.07 8.89 0.01
CA LEU A 115 -19.88 9.68 -1.20
C LEU A 115 -20.19 8.90 -2.47
N THR A 116 -20.69 9.62 -3.47
CA THR A 116 -21.05 9.14 -4.81
C THR A 116 -20.36 9.94 -5.90
N GLU A 117 -20.35 9.44 -7.14
CA GLU A 117 -19.72 10.10 -8.29
C GLU A 117 -20.18 11.55 -8.45
N GLY A 118 -19.23 12.46 -8.53
CA GLY A 118 -19.43 13.91 -8.64
C GLY A 118 -19.44 14.66 -7.31
N ASP A 119 -19.55 13.97 -6.17
CA ASP A 119 -19.48 14.59 -4.85
C ASP A 119 -18.06 15.10 -4.56
N PHE A 120 -17.96 15.98 -3.58
CA PHE A 120 -16.70 16.55 -3.12
C PHE A 120 -16.41 16.15 -1.69
N PHE A 121 -15.14 15.89 -1.41
CA PHE A 121 -14.61 15.79 -0.06
C PHE A 121 -13.67 16.97 0.19
N ASN A 122 -13.80 17.61 1.36
CA ASN A 122 -13.04 18.81 1.74
C ASN A 122 -13.16 19.96 0.73
N ASP A 123 -14.36 20.24 0.23
CA ASP A 123 -14.66 21.27 -0.78
C ASP A 123 -14.28 22.69 -0.34
N ASP A 124 -14.21 22.95 0.96
CA ASP A 124 -13.76 24.21 1.56
C ASP A 124 -12.23 24.29 1.71
N SER A 125 -11.48 23.25 1.35
CA SER A 125 -10.02 23.22 1.44
C SER A 125 -9.33 23.80 0.21
N ASP A 126 -8.03 24.10 0.32
CA ASP A 126 -7.20 24.56 -0.80
C ASP A 126 -7.03 23.47 -1.88
N ASN A 127 -7.25 22.21 -1.53
CA ASN A 127 -7.12 21.04 -2.41
C ASN A 127 -8.34 20.11 -2.28
N PRO A 128 -9.52 20.53 -2.77
CA PRO A 128 -10.72 19.70 -2.71
C PRO A 128 -10.57 18.46 -3.60
N MET A 129 -11.11 17.35 -3.13
CA MET A 129 -11.13 16.09 -3.84
C MET A 129 -12.52 15.85 -4.43
N GLN A 130 -12.60 15.57 -5.74
CA GLN A 130 -13.85 15.21 -6.40
C GLN A 130 -13.89 13.71 -6.69
N VAL A 131 -15.00 13.06 -6.34
CA VAL A 131 -15.24 11.65 -6.67
C VAL A 131 -15.41 11.51 -8.17
N THR A 132 -14.57 10.69 -8.80
CA THR A 132 -14.64 10.37 -10.24
C THR A 132 -15.29 9.03 -10.50
N GLU A 133 -15.22 8.09 -9.58
CA GLU A 133 -15.78 6.75 -9.73
C GLU A 133 -16.06 6.12 -8.37
N VAL A 134 -17.15 5.37 -8.29
CA VAL A 134 -17.43 4.44 -7.19
C VAL A 134 -17.53 3.05 -7.78
N SER A 135 -16.64 2.16 -7.35
CA SER A 135 -16.54 0.78 -7.83
C SER A 135 -16.44 -0.21 -6.66
N TYR A 136 -16.33 -1.49 -6.98
CA TYR A 136 -16.11 -2.54 -5.99
C TYR A 136 -14.94 -3.38 -6.43
N ILE A 137 -13.99 -3.57 -5.53
CA ILE A 137 -12.87 -4.48 -5.71
C ILE A 137 -13.08 -5.76 -4.90
N THR A 138 -12.40 -6.82 -5.29
CA THR A 138 -12.35 -8.04 -4.49
C THR A 138 -11.00 -8.05 -3.79
N ASP A 139 -11.01 -8.12 -2.46
CA ASP A 139 -9.80 -8.17 -1.64
C ASP A 139 -9.12 -9.55 -1.74
N GLU A 140 -7.95 -9.69 -1.11
CA GLU A 140 -7.15 -10.93 -1.14
C GLU A 140 -7.86 -12.13 -0.46
N LEU A 141 -8.88 -11.87 0.35
CA LEU A 141 -9.72 -12.91 0.97
C LEU A 141 -10.98 -13.25 0.15
N GLY A 142 -11.19 -12.58 -0.99
CA GLY A 142 -12.34 -12.78 -1.86
C GLY A 142 -13.59 -11.98 -1.44
N VAL A 143 -13.47 -11.02 -0.53
CA VAL A 143 -14.56 -10.14 -0.09
C VAL A 143 -14.63 -8.90 -0.99
N GLN A 144 -15.87 -8.51 -1.35
CA GLN A 144 -16.08 -7.27 -2.10
C GLN A 144 -16.05 -6.06 -1.17
N ARG A 145 -15.22 -5.06 -1.51
CA ARG A 145 -15.09 -3.79 -0.81
C ARG A 145 -15.39 -2.64 -1.74
N LYS A 146 -16.09 -1.62 -1.23
CA LYS A 146 -16.34 -0.37 -1.96
C LYS A 146 -15.02 0.37 -2.15
N GLN A 147 -14.78 0.84 -3.37
CA GLN A 147 -13.67 1.74 -3.69
C GLN A 147 -14.22 3.04 -4.23
N ILE A 148 -13.72 4.16 -3.72
CA ILE A 148 -14.04 5.51 -4.16
C ILE A 148 -12.77 6.12 -4.74
N SER A 149 -12.80 6.53 -5.99
CA SER A 149 -11.67 7.15 -6.69
C SER A 149 -11.87 8.65 -6.78
N PHE A 150 -10.80 9.41 -6.56
CA PHE A 150 -10.81 10.87 -6.53
C PHE A 150 -9.75 11.45 -7.45
N ILE A 151 -10.02 12.69 -7.90
CA ILE A 151 -9.03 13.62 -8.43
C ILE A 151 -8.93 14.83 -7.51
N TYR A 152 -7.75 15.43 -7.44
CA TYR A 152 -7.55 16.71 -6.78
C TYR A 152 -7.90 17.84 -7.73
N VAL A 153 -8.84 18.71 -7.32
CA VAL A 153 -9.32 19.79 -8.19
C VAL A 153 -8.25 20.87 -8.33
N GLY A 154 -7.86 21.14 -9.58
CA GLY A 154 -6.84 22.13 -9.90
C GLY A 154 -5.41 21.59 -9.92
N VAL A 155 -5.21 20.29 -9.68
CA VAL A 155 -3.91 19.61 -9.76
C VAL A 155 -3.98 18.56 -10.87
N GLU A 156 -3.09 18.68 -11.88
CA GLU A 156 -3.10 17.73 -13.00
C GLU A 156 -2.50 16.37 -12.60
N ASN A 157 -3.18 15.30 -13.01
CA ASN A 157 -2.77 13.90 -12.85
C ASN A 157 -2.64 13.40 -11.41
N GLU A 158 -3.10 14.16 -10.41
CA GLU A 158 -3.14 13.70 -9.03
C GLU A 158 -4.43 12.97 -8.74
N THR A 159 -4.29 11.72 -8.32
CA THR A 159 -5.39 10.82 -7.98
C THR A 159 -5.17 10.17 -6.63
N GLU A 160 -6.27 9.82 -5.99
CA GLU A 160 -6.31 9.03 -4.76
C GLU A 160 -7.50 8.09 -4.83
N PHE A 161 -7.43 6.95 -4.18
CA PHE A 161 -8.61 6.12 -3.96
C PHE A 161 -8.67 5.65 -2.52
N TRP A 162 -9.89 5.45 -2.05
CA TRP A 162 -10.18 4.89 -0.75
C TRP A 162 -10.84 3.53 -0.90
N ILE A 163 -10.45 2.59 -0.06
CA ILE A 163 -11.07 1.27 0.03
C ILE A 163 -11.73 1.16 1.40
N GLU A 164 -13.03 0.86 1.40
CA GLU A 164 -13.80 0.65 2.62
C GLU A 164 -13.17 -0.47 3.47
N GLY A 165 -12.90 -0.16 4.75
CA GLY A 165 -12.22 -1.08 5.64
C GLY A 165 -10.68 -1.07 5.54
N VAL A 166 -10.09 -0.35 4.57
CA VAL A 166 -8.63 -0.22 4.40
C VAL A 166 -8.17 1.22 4.59
N GLY A 167 -8.83 2.18 3.94
CA GLY A 167 -8.43 3.59 3.95
C GLY A 167 -7.90 4.06 2.61
N SER A 168 -7.01 5.05 2.62
CA SER A 168 -6.45 5.68 1.43
C SER A 168 -5.34 4.84 0.78
N SER A 169 -5.24 4.94 -0.54
CA SER A 169 -4.09 4.44 -1.33
C SER A 169 -2.74 5.01 -0.91
N ARG A 170 -2.75 6.00 -0.03
CA ARG A 170 -1.55 6.67 0.51
C ARG A 170 -1.22 6.26 1.96
N GLY A 171 -2.01 5.37 2.57
CA GLY A 171 -1.96 5.00 3.98
C GLY A 171 -3.16 5.56 4.75
N PHE A 172 -3.45 5.03 5.92
CA PHE A 172 -4.64 5.40 6.67
C PHE A 172 -4.60 6.88 7.12
N LEU A 173 -3.45 7.36 7.59
CA LEU A 173 -3.27 8.72 8.09
C LEU A 173 -2.97 9.77 6.98
N ASN A 174 -2.70 9.34 5.75
CA ASN A 174 -2.28 10.22 4.66
C ASN A 174 -3.42 10.61 3.71
N VAL A 175 -4.65 10.61 4.17
CA VAL A 175 -5.82 10.96 3.38
C VAL A 175 -5.81 12.44 2.98
N GLY A 176 -6.12 12.72 1.70
CA GLY A 176 -6.25 14.09 1.20
C GLY A 176 -4.93 14.88 1.09
N ILE A 177 -3.79 14.21 1.17
CA ILE A 177 -2.48 14.85 0.98
C ILE A 177 -2.23 14.98 -0.52
N CYS A 178 -2.48 16.17 -1.06
CA CYS A 178 -2.08 16.52 -2.43
C CYS A 178 -0.57 16.59 -2.54
N GLU A 179 -0.04 16.52 -3.79
CA GLU A 179 1.39 16.57 -4.06
C GLU A 179 2.15 17.52 -3.12
N PRO A 180 3.29 17.07 -2.61
CA PRO A 180 4.12 17.95 -1.82
C PRO A 180 4.58 19.12 -2.68
N THR A 181 4.20 20.31 -2.27
CA THR A 181 4.93 21.49 -2.70
C THR A 181 6.41 21.26 -2.42
N ALA A 182 7.30 21.48 -3.33
CA ALA A 182 8.78 21.43 -3.37
C ALA A 182 9.58 20.76 -2.20
N GLU A 183 8.98 20.37 -1.10
CA GLU A 183 9.60 19.92 0.15
C GLU A 183 8.81 18.78 0.81
N GLY A 184 8.60 17.65 0.13
CA GLY A 184 7.81 16.58 0.73
C GLY A 184 8.09 15.18 0.22
N ALA A 185 7.33 14.24 0.72
CA ALA A 185 7.29 12.86 0.27
C ALA A 185 5.90 12.52 -0.26
N MET A 186 5.85 11.75 -1.35
CA MET A 186 4.64 11.05 -1.76
C MET A 186 4.53 9.75 -0.99
N PHE A 187 3.31 9.40 -0.59
CA PHE A 187 3.05 8.21 0.18
C PHE A 187 2.29 7.18 -0.66
N TYR A 188 2.61 5.91 -0.47
CA TYR A 188 2.01 4.78 -1.15
C TYR A 188 1.70 3.68 -0.15
N LEU A 189 0.45 3.29 -0.04
CA LEU A 189 0.08 2.09 0.69
C LEU A 189 0.60 0.87 -0.08
N LEU A 190 1.50 0.12 0.53
CA LEU A 190 2.04 -1.11 -0.04
C LEU A 190 1.11 -2.28 0.22
N CYS A 191 0.69 -2.45 1.47
CA CYS A 191 -0.29 -3.45 1.86
C CYS A 191 -1.00 -3.08 3.16
N PHE A 192 -2.13 -3.74 3.40
CA PHE A 192 -2.87 -3.67 4.66
C PHE A 192 -3.12 -5.09 5.16
N HIS A 193 -2.77 -5.30 6.43
CA HIS A 193 -3.05 -6.53 7.16
C HIS A 193 -4.16 -6.32 8.18
N GLU A 194 -5.13 -7.22 8.17
CA GLU A 194 -6.10 -7.36 9.24
C GLU A 194 -5.62 -8.44 10.22
N ASN A 195 -5.69 -8.17 11.52
CA ASN A 195 -5.32 -9.13 12.57
C ASN A 195 -3.91 -9.75 12.41
N GLU A 196 -2.90 -8.96 12.10
CA GLU A 196 -1.46 -9.29 12.01
C GLU A 196 -1.05 -10.23 10.87
N ASN A 197 -1.95 -11.09 10.36
CA ASN A 197 -1.56 -12.18 9.45
C ASN A 197 -2.37 -12.25 8.15
N GLU A 198 -3.47 -11.54 8.05
CA GLU A 198 -4.36 -11.61 6.89
C GLU A 198 -4.15 -10.39 5.99
N ILE A 199 -3.54 -10.58 4.84
CA ILE A 199 -3.42 -9.54 3.82
C ILE A 199 -4.80 -9.32 3.22
N ILE A 200 -5.33 -8.11 3.40
CA ILE A 200 -6.60 -7.66 2.83
C ILE A 200 -6.36 -6.89 1.53
N TYR A 201 -5.30 -6.10 1.51
CA TYR A 201 -4.91 -5.33 0.33
C TYR A 201 -3.42 -5.46 0.08
N LEU A 202 -3.06 -5.75 -1.16
CA LEU A 202 -1.70 -5.71 -1.67
C LEU A 202 -1.67 -4.79 -2.89
N ASN A 203 -0.80 -3.79 -2.86
CA ASN A 203 -0.70 -2.84 -3.96
C ASN A 203 -0.21 -3.53 -5.23
N PRO A 204 -1.01 -3.55 -6.32
CA PRO A 204 -0.65 -4.31 -7.52
C PRO A 204 0.57 -3.76 -8.27
N GLU A 205 0.94 -2.50 -8.03
CA GLU A 205 2.14 -1.89 -8.63
C GLU A 205 3.42 -2.42 -7.99
N TYR A 206 3.41 -2.57 -6.66
CA TYR A 206 4.59 -3.00 -5.89
C TYR A 206 4.56 -4.50 -5.59
N ASN A 207 3.39 -5.05 -5.33
CA ASN A 207 3.16 -6.47 -5.04
C ASN A 207 4.00 -7.00 -3.86
N THR A 208 4.27 -6.14 -2.88
CA THR A 208 5.02 -6.43 -1.66
C THR A 208 4.59 -5.52 -0.53
N CYS A 209 4.86 -5.92 0.72
CA CYS A 209 4.70 -5.09 1.91
C CYS A 209 6.02 -4.46 2.38
N ASP A 210 7.12 -4.70 1.69
CA ASP A 210 8.48 -4.32 2.09
C ASP A 210 9.21 -3.65 0.92
N ILE A 211 9.79 -2.46 1.12
CA ILE A 211 10.53 -1.75 0.07
C ILE A 211 11.89 -2.38 -0.22
N ASP A 212 12.48 -3.11 0.71
CA ASP A 212 13.72 -3.86 0.41
C ASP A 212 13.50 -4.85 -0.74
N ASP A 213 12.25 -5.34 -0.90
CA ASP A 213 11.84 -6.13 -2.04
C ASP A 213 11.56 -5.28 -3.31
N ILE A 214 11.24 -3.98 -3.15
CA ILE A 214 10.94 -3.06 -4.27
C ILE A 214 12.21 -2.56 -4.93
N GLU A 215 13.29 -2.30 -4.18
CA GLU A 215 14.57 -1.86 -4.74
C GLU A 215 15.14 -2.85 -5.76
N GLU A 216 14.82 -4.14 -5.62
CA GLU A 216 15.17 -5.15 -6.62
C GLU A 216 14.36 -5.04 -7.92
N ASN A 217 13.19 -4.39 -7.88
CA ASN A 217 12.32 -4.17 -9.04
C ASN A 217 12.45 -2.77 -9.65
N SER A 218 13.19 -1.86 -9.02
CA SER A 218 13.40 -0.54 -9.61
C SER A 218 14.21 -0.68 -10.91
N VAL A 219 13.54 -0.38 -12.01
CA VAL A 219 14.00 -0.45 -13.41
C VAL A 219 15.15 0.53 -13.70
N GLU A 220 15.78 1.12 -12.68
CA GLU A 220 16.76 2.18 -12.89
C GLU A 220 18.14 1.74 -13.38
N ASN A 221 18.39 0.44 -13.53
CA ASN A 221 19.73 -0.01 -13.93
C ASN A 221 19.80 -0.78 -15.26
N GLY A 222 18.76 -0.81 -16.07
CA GLY A 222 18.81 -1.44 -17.41
C GLY A 222 19.35 -2.88 -17.45
N MET A 223 19.51 -3.52 -16.26
CA MET A 223 20.08 -4.86 -16.15
C MET A 223 19.05 -5.87 -15.66
N SER A 224 18.93 -6.96 -16.39
CA SER A 224 18.08 -8.10 -16.02
C SER A 224 18.79 -9.43 -16.23
N LEU A 225 18.26 -10.50 -15.65
CA LEU A 225 18.79 -11.86 -15.79
C LEU A 225 17.88 -12.67 -16.71
N PHE A 226 18.44 -13.25 -17.78
CA PHE A 226 17.69 -14.07 -18.70
C PHE A 226 18.50 -15.30 -19.17
N PRO A 227 17.89 -16.51 -19.19
CA PRO A 227 16.56 -16.84 -18.67
C PRO A 227 16.53 -16.86 -17.13
N ASN A 228 15.42 -16.46 -16.56
CA ASN A 228 15.14 -16.65 -15.14
C ASN A 228 13.68 -17.12 -15.00
N PRO A 229 13.42 -18.38 -14.62
CA PRO A 229 14.34 -19.41 -14.11
C PRO A 229 15.39 -19.93 -15.11
N ALA A 230 16.62 -20.14 -14.62
CA ALA A 230 17.74 -20.68 -15.39
C ALA A 230 17.93 -22.21 -15.20
N ASN A 231 18.53 -22.87 -16.19
CA ASN A 231 18.82 -24.30 -16.14
C ASN A 231 20.33 -24.59 -16.33
N GLU A 232 20.97 -24.01 -17.34
CA GLU A 232 22.38 -24.22 -17.66
C GLU A 232 23.20 -22.94 -17.52
N SER A 233 22.72 -21.85 -18.06
CA SER A 233 23.37 -20.54 -17.96
C SER A 233 22.34 -19.44 -17.82
N VAL A 234 22.77 -18.29 -17.34
CA VAL A 234 22.01 -17.05 -17.26
C VAL A 234 22.85 -15.91 -17.78
N LYS A 235 22.27 -15.05 -18.60
CA LYS A 235 22.88 -13.82 -19.11
C LYS A 235 22.39 -12.61 -18.37
N ILE A 236 23.29 -11.66 -18.17
CA ILE A 236 22.95 -10.31 -17.77
C ILE A 236 22.57 -9.54 -19.03
N VAL A 237 21.28 -9.22 -19.18
CA VAL A 237 20.80 -8.30 -20.20
C VAL A 237 21.09 -6.89 -19.70
N ASN A 238 21.83 -6.13 -20.44
CA ASN A 238 22.39 -4.83 -20.06
C ASN A 238 22.13 -3.83 -21.18
N ASP A 239 20.98 -3.18 -21.12
CA ASP A 239 20.52 -2.27 -22.19
C ASP A 239 21.35 -0.99 -22.28
N ASP A 240 22.00 -0.59 -21.18
CA ASP A 240 22.81 0.63 -21.10
C ASP A 240 24.31 0.40 -21.40
N ASN A 241 24.71 -0.82 -21.72
CA ASN A 241 26.11 -1.20 -21.96
C ASN A 241 27.08 -0.83 -20.83
N VAL A 242 26.62 -0.89 -19.58
CA VAL A 242 27.43 -0.64 -18.39
C VAL A 242 28.49 -1.74 -18.24
N CYS A 243 29.72 -1.38 -17.90
CA CYS A 243 30.81 -2.35 -17.72
C CYS A 243 30.61 -3.18 -16.46
N VAL A 244 30.44 -4.49 -16.63
CA VAL A 244 30.34 -5.45 -15.51
C VAL A 244 31.77 -5.90 -15.14
N ASN A 245 32.19 -5.55 -13.91
CA ASN A 245 33.50 -5.86 -13.36
C ASN A 245 33.57 -7.22 -12.68
N GLY A 246 32.43 -7.67 -12.14
CA GLY A 246 32.33 -8.96 -11.45
C GLY A 246 30.89 -9.37 -11.18
N ILE A 247 30.70 -10.65 -10.94
CA ILE A 247 29.41 -11.24 -10.62
C ILE A 247 29.62 -12.20 -9.45
N GLU A 248 28.86 -12.04 -8.38
CA GLU A 248 28.88 -12.90 -7.20
C GLU A 248 27.50 -13.55 -7.03
N LEU A 249 27.46 -14.85 -6.74
CA LEU A 249 26.25 -15.56 -6.37
C LEU A 249 26.31 -16.01 -4.93
N THR A 250 25.24 -15.76 -4.20
CA THR A 250 25.04 -16.27 -2.85
C THR A 250 23.78 -17.12 -2.76
N ASP A 251 23.80 -18.12 -1.88
CA ASP A 251 22.59 -18.89 -1.56
C ASP A 251 21.71 -18.13 -0.55
N VAL A 252 20.54 -18.69 -0.24
CA VAL A 252 19.57 -18.11 0.72
C VAL A 252 20.12 -17.98 2.15
N PHE A 253 21.28 -18.57 2.46
CA PHE A 253 21.95 -18.43 3.74
C PHE A 253 23.09 -17.39 3.70
N GLY A 254 23.22 -16.65 2.58
CA GLY A 254 24.26 -15.65 2.38
C GLY A 254 25.66 -16.23 2.09
N ARG A 255 25.78 -17.53 1.82
CA ARG A 255 27.07 -18.15 1.49
C ARG A 255 27.37 -17.92 0.01
N MET A 256 28.53 -17.40 -0.30
CA MET A 256 29.02 -17.26 -1.67
C MET A 256 29.20 -18.64 -2.30
N VAL A 257 28.49 -18.91 -3.38
CA VAL A 257 28.54 -20.19 -4.12
C VAL A 257 29.31 -20.05 -5.43
N MET A 258 29.45 -18.84 -5.95
CA MET A 258 30.19 -18.55 -7.18
C MET A 258 30.65 -17.09 -7.22
N SER A 259 31.82 -16.87 -7.84
CA SER A 259 32.31 -15.53 -8.16
C SER A 259 32.98 -15.57 -9.54
N VAL A 260 32.64 -14.61 -10.41
CA VAL A 260 33.17 -14.48 -11.78
C VAL A 260 33.71 -13.07 -11.95
N SER A 261 34.88 -12.92 -12.54
CA SER A 261 35.49 -11.63 -12.80
C SER A 261 35.12 -11.17 -14.20
N GLY A 262 34.20 -10.20 -14.28
CA GLY A 262 33.71 -9.65 -15.53
C GLY A 262 32.79 -10.59 -16.34
N GLY A 263 32.27 -10.09 -17.46
CA GLY A 263 31.41 -10.84 -18.35
C GLY A 263 29.92 -10.59 -18.11
N ASP A 264 29.13 -11.15 -19.02
CA ASP A 264 27.67 -10.99 -19.05
C ASP A 264 26.91 -12.32 -18.99
N GLU A 265 27.63 -13.44 -18.74
CA GLU A 265 27.02 -14.77 -18.68
C GLU A 265 27.62 -15.59 -17.53
N ILE A 266 26.78 -16.33 -16.83
CA ILE A 266 27.13 -17.20 -15.72
C ILE A 266 26.64 -18.61 -16.03
N ASN A 267 27.52 -19.61 -15.86
CA ASN A 267 27.13 -21.01 -15.94
C ASN A 267 26.63 -21.48 -14.56
N VAL A 268 25.37 -21.87 -14.50
CA VAL A 268 24.69 -22.34 -13.27
C VAL A 268 24.38 -23.83 -13.30
N SER A 269 24.92 -24.56 -14.28
CA SER A 269 24.65 -25.99 -14.50
C SER A 269 25.05 -26.88 -13.32
N GLU A 270 25.97 -26.47 -12.49
CA GLU A 270 26.44 -27.23 -11.31
C GLU A 270 25.71 -26.84 -10.01
N LEU A 271 24.94 -25.74 -10.02
CA LEU A 271 24.22 -25.29 -8.85
C LEU A 271 22.97 -26.15 -8.58
N PRO A 272 22.65 -26.51 -7.34
CA PRO A 272 21.38 -27.09 -6.98
C PRO A 272 20.18 -26.24 -7.41
N ALA A 273 19.02 -26.86 -7.66
CA ALA A 273 17.79 -26.11 -7.87
C ALA A 273 17.46 -25.30 -6.60
N GLY A 274 17.13 -24.03 -6.76
CA GLY A 274 16.86 -23.13 -5.64
C GLY A 274 16.92 -21.66 -6.00
N ASN A 275 16.75 -20.81 -4.98
CA ASN A 275 16.86 -19.37 -5.08
C ASN A 275 18.30 -18.93 -4.76
N TYR A 276 18.80 -17.99 -5.53
CA TYR A 276 20.12 -17.40 -5.39
C TYR A 276 20.01 -15.88 -5.53
N LEU A 277 20.90 -15.18 -4.84
CA LEU A 277 21.10 -13.74 -5.04
C LEU A 277 22.34 -13.54 -5.93
N VAL A 278 22.16 -12.83 -7.04
CA VAL A 278 23.22 -12.44 -7.97
C VAL A 278 23.58 -10.99 -7.72
N ARG A 279 24.84 -10.72 -7.34
CA ARG A 279 25.38 -9.37 -7.22
C ARG A 279 26.22 -9.04 -8.44
N ILE A 280 25.81 -8.05 -9.21
CA ILE A 280 26.48 -7.55 -10.40
C ILE A 280 27.28 -6.32 -9.98
N ILE A 281 28.59 -6.40 -10.09
CA ILE A 281 29.51 -5.36 -9.67
C ILE A 281 29.90 -4.54 -10.92
N THR A 282 29.61 -3.26 -10.91
CA THR A 282 29.99 -2.29 -11.96
C THR A 282 30.99 -1.29 -11.41
N ASN A 283 31.40 -0.32 -12.22
CA ASN A 283 32.28 0.77 -11.74
C ASN A 283 31.57 1.70 -10.74
N ASP A 284 30.26 1.87 -10.88
CA ASP A 284 29.50 2.92 -10.19
C ASP A 284 28.54 2.35 -9.14
N ALA A 285 28.19 1.04 -9.22
CA ALA A 285 27.19 0.43 -8.34
C ALA A 285 27.39 -1.08 -8.20
N VAL A 286 26.75 -1.65 -7.17
CA VAL A 286 26.50 -3.09 -7.02
C VAL A 286 25.01 -3.32 -7.15
N ILE A 287 24.60 -4.09 -8.17
CA ILE A 287 23.22 -4.38 -8.48
C ILE A 287 22.91 -5.80 -8.03
N SER A 288 21.86 -5.96 -7.23
CA SER A 288 21.41 -7.27 -6.76
C SER A 288 20.17 -7.74 -7.54
N LYS A 289 20.17 -9.01 -7.98
CA LYS A 289 19.03 -9.64 -8.69
C LYS A 289 18.76 -11.05 -8.17
N LYS A 290 17.50 -11.41 -8.06
CA LYS A 290 17.11 -12.79 -7.71
C LYS A 290 17.24 -13.70 -8.93
N LEU A 291 17.83 -14.87 -8.74
CA LEU A 291 17.96 -15.93 -9.74
C LEU A 291 17.31 -17.20 -9.21
N PHE A 292 16.41 -17.77 -9.99
CA PHE A 292 15.85 -19.07 -9.72
C PHE A 292 16.50 -20.13 -10.65
N VAL A 293 17.19 -21.11 -10.06
CA VAL A 293 17.77 -22.25 -10.78
C VAL A 293 16.80 -23.43 -10.70
N ARG A 294 16.42 -23.98 -11.85
CA ARG A 294 15.60 -25.18 -11.94
C ARG A 294 16.39 -26.35 -12.56
N ARG A 295 15.91 -27.59 -12.30
CA ARG A 295 16.41 -28.82 -12.91
C ARG A 295 15.26 -29.56 -13.60
#